data_494f32c03683de1f7b2459752537c420
#
_entry.id   494f32c03683de1f7b2459752537c420
#
_cell.length_a   1.000
_cell.length_b   1.000
_cell.length_c   1.000
_cell.angle_alpha   90.00
_cell.angle_beta   90.00
_cell.angle_gamma   90.00
#
_symmetry.space_group_name_H-M   'P 1'
#
loop_
_entity.id
_entity.type
_entity.pdbx_description
1 polymer ?
#
loop_
_entity_poly.entity_id
_entity_poly.type
_entity_poly.pdbx_seq_one_letter_code
_entity_poly.pdbx_strand_id
1 'polypeptide(L)'
;MCACVCLFEQIFLDKSLTANSSWVRFFEEQINDLKFDIKDKQLNSSDALNLLSDHDVDTRKEAAGSIAGVFKNNSKTFTFITNTLAKDKITNDKWRNYKSPVESRNLANNVEDEVVEALSQSVISNYKNISHRYYEIKSKLFNLPKLNYWDRNAPY
;
A
#
# COMPACT_ATOMS: atom_id res chain seq x y z
N MET A 1 -4.49 8.77 -38.69
CA MET A 1 -4.39 8.85 -37.21
C MET A 1 -4.00 7.53 -36.52
N CYS A 2 -4.24 6.37 -37.10
CA CYS A 2 -4.02 5.07 -36.43
C CYS A 2 -2.56 4.63 -36.23
N ALA A 3 -1.68 4.84 -37.20
CA ALA A 3 -0.32 4.31 -37.15
C ALA A 3 0.59 4.97 -36.10
N CYS A 4 0.41 6.26 -35.84
CA CYS A 4 1.24 7.01 -34.88
C CYS A 4 0.90 6.63 -33.43
N VAL A 5 -0.38 6.44 -33.10
CA VAL A 5 -0.84 6.00 -31.78
C VAL A 5 -0.33 4.58 -31.49
N CYS A 6 -0.37 3.69 -32.48
CA CYS A 6 0.14 2.33 -32.33
C CYS A 6 1.65 2.31 -32.02
N LEU A 7 2.44 3.15 -32.67
CA LEU A 7 3.89 3.24 -32.44
C LEU A 7 4.19 3.76 -31.02
N PHE A 8 3.48 4.77 -30.53
CA PHE A 8 3.66 5.26 -29.16
C PHE A 8 3.34 4.19 -28.12
N GLU A 9 2.25 3.46 -28.27
CA GLU A 9 1.91 2.38 -27.34
C GLU A 9 2.92 1.25 -27.38
N GLN A 10 3.48 0.90 -28.54
CA GLN A 10 4.57 -0.06 -28.62
C GLN A 10 5.82 0.41 -27.88
N ILE A 11 6.23 1.67 -28.04
CA ILE A 11 7.37 2.25 -27.31
C ILE A 11 7.12 2.22 -25.81
N PHE A 12 5.92 2.57 -25.35
CA PHE A 12 5.58 2.50 -23.91
C PHE A 12 5.61 1.07 -23.38
N LEU A 13 5.13 0.11 -24.17
CA LEU A 13 5.14 -1.30 -23.79
C LEU A 13 6.58 -1.81 -23.67
N ASP A 14 7.42 -1.56 -24.66
CA ASP A 14 8.83 -1.98 -24.66
C ASP A 14 9.59 -1.34 -23.50
N LYS A 15 9.37 -0.05 -23.25
CA LYS A 15 10.01 0.67 -22.15
C LYS A 15 9.50 0.27 -20.77
N SER A 16 8.29 -0.28 -20.67
CA SER A 16 7.73 -0.71 -19.38
C SER A 16 8.60 -1.76 -18.69
N LEU A 17 9.29 -2.59 -19.45
CA LEU A 17 10.20 -3.64 -18.94
C LEU A 17 11.37 -3.05 -18.13
N THR A 18 11.91 -1.91 -18.57
CA THR A 18 13.04 -1.22 -17.91
C THR A 18 12.61 -0.03 -17.05
N ALA A 19 11.32 0.30 -17.05
CA ALA A 19 10.72 1.36 -16.23
C ALA A 19 9.91 0.74 -15.09
N ASN A 20 8.58 0.78 -15.17
CA ASN A 20 7.67 0.31 -14.12
C ASN A 20 7.99 -1.13 -13.65
N SER A 21 8.06 -2.08 -14.59
CA SER A 21 8.23 -3.51 -14.24
C SER A 21 9.54 -3.78 -13.50
N SER A 22 10.64 -3.12 -13.89
CA SER A 22 11.93 -3.26 -13.21
C SER A 22 11.91 -2.69 -11.79
N TRP A 23 11.25 -1.54 -11.59
CA TRP A 23 11.17 -0.92 -10.27
C TRP A 23 10.24 -1.67 -9.32
N VAL A 24 9.14 -2.24 -9.84
CA VAL A 24 8.26 -3.13 -9.07
C VAL A 24 9.03 -4.39 -8.64
N ARG A 25 9.71 -5.04 -9.59
CA ARG A 25 10.53 -6.21 -9.29
C ARG A 25 11.63 -5.90 -8.26
N PHE A 26 12.33 -4.77 -8.40
CA PHE A 26 13.35 -4.36 -7.44
C PHE A 26 12.75 -4.14 -6.04
N PHE A 27 11.56 -3.55 -5.95
CA PHE A 27 10.86 -3.42 -4.68
C PHE A 27 10.52 -4.78 -4.06
N GLU A 28 10.03 -5.73 -4.85
CA GLU A 28 9.71 -7.08 -4.39
C GLU A 28 10.96 -7.82 -3.89
N GLU A 29 12.06 -7.74 -4.62
CA GLU A 29 13.35 -8.30 -4.21
C GLU A 29 13.81 -7.68 -2.87
N GLN A 30 13.75 -6.35 -2.75
CA GLN A 30 14.11 -5.66 -1.50
C GLN A 30 13.24 -6.09 -0.32
N ILE A 31 11.90 -6.19 -0.49
CA ILE A 31 10.99 -6.63 0.59
C ILE A 31 11.28 -8.07 1.00
N ASN A 32 11.57 -8.95 0.05
CA ASN A 32 11.86 -10.37 0.32
C ASN A 32 13.18 -10.57 1.09
N ASP A 33 14.14 -9.68 0.89
CA ASP A 33 15.43 -9.72 1.58
C ASP A 33 15.38 -9.17 3.00
N LEU A 34 14.31 -8.41 3.35
CA LEU A 34 14.17 -7.87 4.71
C LEU A 34 14.05 -8.99 5.74
N LYS A 35 14.74 -8.77 6.85
CA LYS A 35 14.68 -9.63 8.03
C LYS A 35 14.25 -8.82 9.25
N PHE A 36 13.45 -9.45 10.07
CA PHE A 36 12.82 -8.82 11.24
C PHE A 36 13.19 -9.64 12.47
N ASP A 37 13.92 -9.03 13.39
CA ASP A 37 14.29 -9.68 14.64
C ASP A 37 13.16 -9.48 15.66
N ILE A 38 12.50 -10.59 16.04
CA ILE A 38 11.34 -10.63 16.94
C ILE A 38 11.46 -11.88 17.81
N LYS A 39 11.44 -11.72 19.15
CA LYS A 39 11.54 -12.83 20.12
C LYS A 39 12.74 -13.75 19.85
N ASP A 40 13.91 -13.17 19.68
CA ASP A 40 15.16 -13.88 19.40
C ASP A 40 15.15 -14.73 18.11
N LYS A 41 14.20 -14.47 17.20
CA LYS A 41 14.09 -15.09 15.90
C LYS A 41 14.21 -14.06 14.79
N GLN A 42 14.86 -14.47 13.71
CA GLN A 42 14.90 -13.68 12.49
C GLN A 42 13.81 -14.17 11.53
N LEU A 43 12.81 -13.32 11.29
CA LEU A 43 11.63 -13.64 10.50
C LEU A 43 11.66 -12.95 9.13
N ASN A 44 10.94 -13.49 8.17
CA ASN A 44 10.63 -12.82 6.91
C ASN A 44 9.46 -11.82 7.08
N SER A 45 9.15 -11.06 6.03
CA SER A 45 8.11 -10.03 6.06
C SER A 45 6.70 -10.59 6.37
N SER A 46 6.34 -11.74 5.79
CA SER A 46 5.03 -12.36 6.00
C SER A 46 4.85 -12.83 7.44
N ASP A 47 5.85 -13.52 7.99
CA ASP A 47 5.80 -14.02 9.35
C ASP A 47 5.78 -12.88 10.37
N ALA A 48 6.58 -11.82 10.14
CA ALA A 48 6.58 -10.64 11.00
C ALA A 48 5.23 -9.92 11.00
N LEU A 49 4.61 -9.76 9.83
CA LEU A 49 3.27 -9.14 9.70
C LEU A 49 2.17 -9.98 10.35
N ASN A 50 2.26 -11.31 10.28
CA ASN A 50 1.31 -12.21 10.94
C ASN A 50 1.30 -12.02 12.46
N LEU A 51 2.45 -11.72 13.08
CA LEU A 51 2.54 -11.46 14.51
C LEU A 51 1.81 -10.19 14.97
N LEU A 52 1.43 -9.29 14.06
CA LEU A 52 0.55 -8.17 14.39
C LEU A 52 -0.88 -8.60 14.75
N SER A 53 -1.24 -9.84 14.48
CA SER A 53 -2.52 -10.47 14.84
C SER A 53 -2.38 -11.50 15.97
N ASP A 54 -1.26 -11.55 16.69
CA ASP A 54 -1.07 -12.44 17.83
C ASP A 54 -1.99 -12.07 18.99
N HIS A 55 -2.39 -13.05 19.81
CA HIS A 55 -3.17 -12.81 21.02
C HIS A 55 -2.38 -12.04 22.08
N ASP A 56 -1.08 -12.29 22.18
CA ASP A 56 -0.19 -11.64 23.14
C ASP A 56 0.16 -10.21 22.70
N VAL A 57 -0.15 -9.23 23.57
CA VAL A 57 0.08 -7.81 23.31
C VAL A 57 1.57 -7.46 23.18
N ASP A 58 2.43 -8.10 23.97
CA ASP A 58 3.86 -7.82 23.93
C ASP A 58 4.47 -8.32 22.63
N THR A 59 4.01 -9.46 22.12
CA THR A 59 4.38 -9.98 20.80
C THR A 59 3.98 -9.01 19.70
N ARG A 60 2.74 -8.52 19.70
CA ARG A 60 2.29 -7.53 18.69
C ARG A 60 3.11 -6.24 18.74
N LYS A 61 3.39 -5.74 19.95
CA LYS A 61 4.17 -4.52 20.17
C LYS A 61 5.60 -4.65 19.66
N GLU A 62 6.25 -5.76 20.00
CA GLU A 62 7.61 -6.07 19.55
C GLU A 62 7.69 -6.21 18.02
N ALA A 63 6.73 -6.95 17.42
CA ALA A 63 6.62 -7.07 15.97
C ALA A 63 6.43 -5.70 15.29
N ALA A 64 5.53 -4.86 15.80
CA ALA A 64 5.32 -3.52 15.28
C ALA A 64 6.58 -2.65 15.37
N GLY A 65 7.31 -2.74 16.47
CA GLY A 65 8.57 -2.03 16.67
C GLY A 65 9.67 -2.47 15.71
N SER A 66 9.87 -3.78 15.55
CA SER A 66 10.84 -4.35 14.61
C SER A 66 10.52 -3.97 13.17
N ILE A 67 9.25 -4.13 12.75
CA ILE A 67 8.78 -3.75 11.42
C ILE A 67 9.05 -2.25 11.15
N ALA A 68 8.66 -1.38 12.08
CA ALA A 68 8.86 0.06 11.94
C ALA A 68 10.37 0.41 11.84
N GLY A 69 11.23 -0.23 12.63
CA GLY A 69 12.67 -0.05 12.62
C GLY A 69 13.29 -0.43 11.28
N VAL A 70 12.96 -1.62 10.78
CA VAL A 70 13.48 -2.13 9.50
C VAL A 70 13.04 -1.25 8.33
N PHE A 71 11.76 -0.87 8.26
CA PHE A 71 11.27 0.04 7.21
C PHE A 71 11.89 1.43 7.31
N LYS A 72 12.08 1.97 8.52
CA LYS A 72 12.76 3.25 8.72
C LYS A 72 14.20 3.22 8.19
N ASN A 73 14.93 2.15 8.45
CA ASN A 73 16.30 1.99 7.96
C ASN A 73 16.39 1.89 6.43
N ASN A 74 15.36 1.37 5.79
CA ASN A 74 15.25 1.24 4.33
C ASN A 74 14.45 2.37 3.65
N SER A 75 14.04 3.39 4.42
CA SER A 75 13.15 4.46 3.92
C SER A 75 13.70 5.19 2.70
N LYS A 76 15.02 5.41 2.61
CA LYS A 76 15.65 6.06 1.46
C LYS A 76 15.42 5.28 0.16
N THR A 77 15.61 3.97 0.20
CA THR A 77 15.41 3.07 -0.95
C THR A 77 13.94 3.07 -1.38
N PHE A 78 13.03 2.87 -0.42
CA PHE A 78 11.59 2.85 -0.73
C PHE A 78 11.06 4.19 -1.22
N THR A 79 11.55 5.30 -0.66
CA THR A 79 11.21 6.63 -1.16
C THR A 79 11.67 6.82 -2.60
N PHE A 80 12.88 6.39 -2.94
CA PHE A 80 13.38 6.49 -4.30
C PHE A 80 12.55 5.67 -5.28
N ILE A 81 12.24 4.41 -4.94
CA ILE A 81 11.39 3.53 -5.76
C ILE A 81 10.02 4.18 -5.97
N THR A 82 9.37 4.62 -4.89
CA THR A 82 8.03 5.24 -4.94
C THR A 82 8.02 6.48 -5.82
N ASN A 83 9.00 7.37 -5.66
CA ASN A 83 9.11 8.59 -6.45
C ASN A 83 9.37 8.29 -7.93
N THR A 84 10.17 7.27 -8.23
CA THR A 84 10.45 6.85 -9.61
C THR A 84 9.19 6.29 -10.27
N LEU A 85 8.45 5.41 -9.58
CA LEU A 85 7.17 4.87 -10.07
C LEU A 85 6.11 5.95 -10.26
N ALA A 86 6.01 6.88 -9.30
CA ALA A 86 5.10 8.02 -9.43
C ALA A 86 5.45 8.91 -10.64
N LYS A 87 6.74 9.16 -10.86
CA LYS A 87 7.20 9.94 -12.02
C LYS A 87 6.94 9.23 -13.33
N ASP A 88 7.18 7.92 -13.40
CA ASP A 88 6.85 7.11 -14.57
C ASP A 88 5.35 7.16 -14.89
N LYS A 89 4.50 6.97 -13.87
CA LYS A 89 3.05 7.09 -14.01
C LYS A 89 2.62 8.48 -14.54
N ILE A 90 3.11 9.55 -13.93
CA ILE A 90 2.81 10.92 -14.37
C ILE A 90 3.20 11.13 -15.83
N THR A 91 4.32 10.59 -16.26
CA THR A 91 4.79 10.68 -17.64
C THR A 91 3.87 9.93 -18.58
N ASN A 92 3.49 8.71 -18.22
CA ASN A 92 2.55 7.89 -18.98
C ASN A 92 1.17 8.54 -19.10
N ASP A 93 0.64 9.07 -17.99
CA ASP A 93 -0.66 9.74 -17.95
C ASP A 93 -0.67 11.00 -18.83
N LYS A 94 0.40 11.80 -18.76
CA LYS A 94 0.57 12.99 -19.60
C LYS A 94 0.52 12.65 -21.09
N TRP A 95 1.25 11.63 -21.54
CA TRP A 95 1.31 11.25 -22.95
C TRP A 95 0.03 10.60 -23.46
N ARG A 96 -0.74 9.96 -22.58
CA ARG A 96 -2.08 9.43 -22.89
C ARG A 96 -3.20 10.44 -22.69
N ASN A 97 -2.84 11.65 -22.22
CA ASN A 97 -3.77 12.76 -22.00
C ASN A 97 -4.88 12.40 -20.97
N TYR A 98 -4.53 11.64 -19.95
CA TYR A 98 -5.46 11.35 -18.85
C TYR A 98 -5.69 12.61 -18.01
N LYS A 99 -6.94 12.83 -17.62
CA LYS A 99 -7.38 14.02 -16.86
C LYS A 99 -7.08 13.89 -15.36
N SER A 100 -7.00 12.66 -14.87
CA SER A 100 -6.77 12.38 -13.46
C SER A 100 -5.84 11.17 -13.28
N PRO A 101 -5.15 11.05 -12.13
CA PRO A 101 -4.28 9.90 -11.86
C PRO A 101 -5.02 8.55 -11.81
N VAL A 102 -6.34 8.57 -11.58
CA VAL A 102 -7.17 7.36 -11.46
C VAL A 102 -7.84 6.95 -12.77
N GLU A 103 -7.89 7.84 -13.76
CA GLU A 103 -8.61 7.60 -15.02
C GLU A 103 -8.17 6.32 -15.73
N SER A 104 -6.85 6.06 -15.80
CA SER A 104 -6.33 4.83 -16.42
C SER A 104 -6.87 3.56 -15.72
N ARG A 105 -7.04 3.61 -14.41
CA ARG A 105 -7.60 2.48 -13.64
C ARG A 105 -9.12 2.37 -13.85
N ASN A 106 -9.84 3.48 -13.88
CA ASN A 106 -11.28 3.48 -14.12
C ASN A 106 -11.60 2.93 -15.51
N LEU A 107 -10.84 3.34 -16.53
CA LEU A 107 -10.95 2.79 -17.89
C LEU A 107 -10.63 1.29 -17.95
N ALA A 108 -9.57 0.84 -17.28
CA ALA A 108 -9.20 -0.58 -17.23
C ALA A 108 -10.24 -1.44 -16.51
N ASN A 109 -10.92 -0.87 -15.51
CA ASN A 109 -12.00 -1.52 -14.78
C ASN A 109 -13.37 -1.37 -15.45
N ASN A 110 -13.45 -0.61 -16.54
CA ASN A 110 -14.69 -0.29 -17.26
C ASN A 110 -15.77 0.28 -16.31
N VAL A 111 -15.36 1.28 -15.49
CA VAL A 111 -16.21 1.95 -14.53
C VAL A 111 -16.18 3.46 -14.77
N GLU A 112 -17.36 4.11 -14.68
CA GLU A 112 -17.50 5.55 -14.81
C GLU A 112 -16.95 6.28 -13.57
N ASP A 113 -16.41 7.49 -13.78
CA ASP A 113 -15.82 8.31 -12.71
C ASP A 113 -16.86 8.65 -11.62
N GLU A 114 -18.12 8.87 -12.00
CA GLU A 114 -19.23 9.18 -11.09
C GLU A 114 -19.53 8.03 -10.12
N VAL A 115 -19.37 6.77 -10.56
CA VAL A 115 -19.54 5.58 -9.70
C VAL A 115 -18.44 5.53 -8.65
N VAL A 116 -17.18 5.80 -9.07
CA VAL A 116 -16.03 5.82 -8.15
C VAL A 116 -16.17 6.96 -7.14
N GLU A 117 -16.60 8.14 -7.58
CA GLU A 117 -16.85 9.28 -6.70
C GLU A 117 -17.98 8.99 -5.71
N ALA A 118 -19.10 8.44 -6.15
CA ALA A 118 -20.23 8.06 -5.29
C ALA A 118 -19.81 7.04 -4.21
N LEU A 119 -18.99 6.04 -4.59
CA LEU A 119 -18.43 5.08 -3.65
C LEU A 119 -17.54 5.78 -2.61
N SER A 120 -16.63 6.64 -3.06
CA SER A 120 -15.71 7.38 -2.19
C SER A 120 -16.45 8.25 -1.18
N GLN A 121 -17.45 9.01 -1.62
CA GLN A 121 -18.28 9.85 -0.77
C GLN A 121 -19.12 9.02 0.23
N SER A 122 -19.67 7.90 -0.22
CA SER A 122 -20.38 6.97 0.67
C SER A 122 -19.49 6.43 1.78
N VAL A 123 -18.26 6.03 1.46
CA VAL A 123 -17.30 5.53 2.44
C VAL A 123 -16.90 6.63 3.42
N ILE A 124 -16.54 7.81 2.94
CA ILE A 124 -16.11 8.95 3.77
C ILE A 124 -17.24 9.36 4.74
N SER A 125 -18.47 9.49 4.25
CA SER A 125 -19.62 9.88 5.07
C SER A 125 -19.94 8.88 6.19
N ASN A 126 -19.55 7.62 6.03
CA ASN A 126 -19.79 6.55 6.99
C ASN A 126 -18.61 6.28 7.95
N TYR A 127 -17.46 6.94 7.81
CA TYR A 127 -16.30 6.69 8.69
C TYR A 127 -16.65 6.79 10.18
N LYS A 128 -17.37 7.83 10.58
CA LYS A 128 -17.72 8.07 11.99
C LYS A 128 -18.62 6.95 12.53
N ASN A 129 -19.60 6.54 11.75
CA ASN A 129 -20.63 5.60 12.19
C ASN A 129 -20.20 4.14 12.14
N ILE A 130 -19.20 3.81 11.32
CA ILE A 130 -18.72 2.44 11.12
C ILE A 130 -17.30 2.29 11.65
N SER A 131 -16.31 2.85 10.99
CA SER A 131 -14.90 2.59 11.30
C SER A 131 -14.49 3.15 12.66
N HIS A 132 -14.83 4.41 12.96
CA HIS A 132 -14.49 5.01 14.24
C HIS A 132 -15.22 4.32 15.39
N ARG A 133 -16.53 4.05 15.21
CA ARG A 133 -17.34 3.32 16.19
C ARG A 133 -16.80 1.92 16.46
N TYR A 134 -16.34 1.21 15.41
CA TYR A 134 -15.71 -0.10 15.58
C TYR A 134 -14.50 -0.02 16.52
N TYR A 135 -13.60 0.92 16.29
CA TYR A 135 -12.41 1.07 17.13
C TYR A 135 -12.72 1.57 18.56
N GLU A 136 -13.76 2.37 18.75
CA GLU A 136 -14.26 2.74 20.07
C GLU A 136 -14.81 1.52 20.84
N ILE A 137 -15.57 0.65 20.17
CA ILE A 137 -16.05 -0.59 20.78
C ILE A 137 -14.87 -1.51 21.11
N LYS A 138 -13.94 -1.67 20.18
CA LYS A 138 -12.75 -2.51 20.36
C LYS A 138 -11.89 -2.05 21.53
N SER A 139 -11.67 -0.74 21.69
CA SER A 139 -10.92 -0.21 22.83
C SER A 139 -11.58 -0.54 24.18
N LYS A 140 -12.91 -0.47 24.23
CA LYS A 140 -13.69 -0.84 25.45
C LYS A 140 -13.57 -2.33 25.76
N LEU A 141 -13.64 -3.20 24.75
CA LEU A 141 -13.49 -4.66 24.90
C LEU A 141 -12.10 -5.03 25.46
N PHE A 142 -11.08 -4.28 25.07
CA PHE A 142 -9.72 -4.47 25.60
C PHE A 142 -9.44 -3.71 26.91
N ASN A 143 -10.43 -3.01 27.48
CA ASN A 143 -10.26 -2.15 28.66
C ASN A 143 -9.14 -1.12 28.48
N LEU A 144 -8.99 -0.59 27.28
CA LEU A 144 -7.99 0.43 26.94
C LEU A 144 -8.67 1.77 26.71
N PRO A 145 -8.09 2.88 27.20
CA PRO A 145 -8.61 4.23 26.93
C PRO A 145 -8.50 4.60 25.45
N LYS A 146 -7.50 4.02 24.76
CA LYS A 146 -7.26 4.18 23.34
C LYS A 146 -6.46 2.97 22.82
N LEU A 147 -6.78 2.50 21.62
CA LEU A 147 -6.00 1.46 20.95
C LEU A 147 -4.64 2.00 20.51
N ASN A 148 -3.61 1.21 20.66
CA ASN A 148 -2.32 1.46 20.06
C ASN A 148 -2.31 0.95 18.61
N TYR A 149 -1.28 1.33 17.85
CA TYR A 149 -1.12 0.88 16.47
C TYR A 149 -1.12 -0.66 16.36
N TRP A 150 -0.43 -1.36 17.26
CA TRP A 150 -0.34 -2.81 17.30
C TRP A 150 -1.61 -3.54 17.77
N ASP A 151 -2.60 -2.81 18.28
CA ASP A 151 -3.88 -3.39 18.67
C ASP A 151 -4.90 -3.41 17.53
N ARG A 152 -4.57 -2.80 16.39
CA ARG A 152 -5.48 -2.67 15.24
C ARG A 152 -6.03 -4.02 14.79
N ASN A 153 -5.15 -5.02 14.62
CA ASN A 153 -5.49 -6.36 14.13
C ASN A 153 -5.58 -7.39 15.27
N ALA A 154 -5.47 -6.97 16.54
CA ALA A 154 -5.54 -7.85 17.69
C ALA A 154 -6.86 -8.65 17.69
N PRO A 155 -6.83 -9.99 17.86
CA PRO A 155 -8.02 -10.80 18.04
C PRO A 155 -8.64 -10.55 19.43
N TYR A 156 -9.89 -10.97 19.62
CA TYR A 156 -10.60 -10.95 20.88
C TYR A 156 -10.30 -12.21 21.69
#